data_7a71fae0d3826428cc3fc6f082c5dce0
#
_entry.id   7a71fae0d3826428cc3fc6f082c5dce0
#
_cell.length_a   1.000
_cell.length_b   1.000
_cell.length_c   1.000
_cell.angle_alpha   90.00
_cell.angle_beta   90.00
_cell.angle_gamma   90.00
#
_symmetry.space_group_name_H-M   'P 1'
#
loop_
_entity.id
_entity.type
_entity.pdbx_description
1 polymer ?
#
loop_
_entity_poly.entity_id
_entity_poly.type
_entity_poly.pdbx_seq_one_letter_code
_entity_poly.pdbx_strand_id
1 'polypeptide(L)'
;DINLSRKNQEILGETLDLVRTHHIKDRTLHELSDGQMQMVMIARAVVQDTPLILLDEPTAHLDLNNRLEIMNLLRKLAHDSEKAILVSTHELDLALQTADLIWLASNEKKIITGIPEDLVLNGAFDNIFQFKGFDLKTGKIQHEPHRKLNIKLIGSGHDYLWTKNAFERNGFSITDEDGSHTIRVEIIEGKLQWILDNEMNFSSLQVLLSHLI
;
A
#
# COMPACT_ATOMS: atom_id res chain seq x y z
N ASP A 1 -6.41 -39.75 -15.05
CA ASP A 1 -6.14 -39.67 -13.59
C ASP A 1 -4.64 -39.83 -13.39
N ILE A 2 -3.98 -38.77 -12.90
CA ILE A 2 -2.56 -38.82 -12.51
C ILE A 2 -2.51 -39.50 -11.14
N ASN A 3 -1.98 -40.72 -11.10
CA ASN A 3 -1.86 -41.45 -9.84
C ASN A 3 -0.60 -40.93 -9.10
N LEU A 4 -0.80 -39.96 -8.20
CA LEU A 4 0.28 -39.39 -7.39
C LEU A 4 0.73 -40.41 -6.33
N SER A 5 2.05 -40.49 -6.09
CA SER A 5 2.57 -41.27 -4.97
C SER A 5 2.04 -40.72 -3.63
N ARG A 6 1.98 -41.55 -2.58
CA ARG A 6 1.51 -41.12 -1.26
C ARG A 6 2.27 -39.90 -0.75
N LYS A 7 3.60 -39.88 -0.92
CA LYS A 7 4.47 -38.74 -0.56
C LYS A 7 4.06 -37.46 -1.29
N ASN A 8 3.77 -37.53 -2.60
CA ASN A 8 3.38 -36.37 -3.40
C ASN A 8 1.98 -35.87 -3.01
N GLN A 9 1.08 -36.76 -2.57
CA GLN A 9 -0.23 -36.38 -2.06
C GLN A 9 -0.12 -35.63 -0.74
N GLU A 10 0.76 -36.05 0.16
CA GLU A 10 1.05 -35.37 1.42
C GLU A 10 1.62 -33.96 1.17
N ILE A 11 2.67 -33.82 0.34
CA ILE A 11 3.26 -32.53 -0.04
C ILE A 11 2.22 -31.60 -0.68
N LEU A 12 1.40 -32.12 -1.58
CA LEU A 12 0.33 -31.34 -2.21
C LEU A 12 -0.69 -30.87 -1.18
N GLY A 13 -1.12 -31.74 -0.27
CA GLY A 13 -2.07 -31.38 0.81
C GLY A 13 -1.52 -30.26 1.69
N GLU A 14 -0.30 -30.41 2.20
CA GLU A 14 0.38 -29.39 3.01
C GLU A 14 0.50 -28.06 2.25
N THR A 15 0.86 -28.11 0.95
CA THR A 15 0.98 -26.90 0.13
C THR A 15 -0.37 -26.21 -0.05
N LEU A 16 -1.44 -26.97 -0.33
CA LEU A 16 -2.79 -26.40 -0.51
C LEU A 16 -3.32 -25.74 0.77
N ASP A 17 -3.01 -26.33 1.92
CA ASP A 17 -3.37 -25.75 3.23
C ASP A 17 -2.55 -24.48 3.51
N LEU A 18 -1.25 -24.51 3.21
CA LEU A 18 -0.33 -23.39 3.40
C LEU A 18 -0.75 -22.16 2.58
N VAL A 19 -1.14 -22.37 1.31
CA VAL A 19 -1.62 -21.29 0.43
C VAL A 19 -3.15 -21.11 0.49
N ARG A 20 -3.85 -21.77 1.42
CA ARG A 20 -5.30 -21.65 1.64
C ARG A 20 -6.16 -21.96 0.42
N THR A 21 -5.71 -22.85 -0.46
CA THR A 21 -6.41 -23.19 -1.70
C THR A 21 -7.12 -24.56 -1.67
N HIS A 22 -7.10 -25.26 -0.54
CA HIS A 22 -7.70 -26.59 -0.40
C HIS A 22 -9.19 -26.62 -0.80
N HIS A 23 -9.95 -25.56 -0.50
CA HIS A 23 -11.38 -25.46 -0.79
C HIS A 23 -11.73 -25.32 -2.28
N ILE A 24 -10.73 -25.03 -3.13
CA ILE A 24 -10.92 -24.88 -4.58
C ILE A 24 -10.19 -25.94 -5.40
N LYS A 25 -9.58 -26.94 -4.75
CA LYS A 25 -8.73 -27.95 -5.40
C LYS A 25 -9.40 -28.73 -6.53
N ASP A 26 -10.72 -28.91 -6.46
CA ASP A 26 -11.51 -29.69 -7.44
C ASP A 26 -12.16 -28.78 -8.51
N ARG A 27 -11.94 -27.46 -8.45
CA ARG A 27 -12.44 -26.52 -9.47
C ARG A 27 -11.54 -26.50 -10.68
N THR A 28 -12.12 -26.23 -11.83
CA THR A 28 -11.36 -25.99 -13.06
C THR A 28 -10.83 -24.56 -13.07
N LEU A 29 -9.72 -24.31 -13.78
CA LEU A 29 -9.03 -23.01 -13.75
C LEU A 29 -9.92 -21.85 -14.18
N HIS A 30 -10.86 -22.08 -15.12
CA HIS A 30 -11.78 -21.04 -15.60
C HIS A 30 -12.92 -20.70 -14.62
N GLU A 31 -13.09 -21.46 -13.54
CA GLU A 31 -14.03 -21.19 -12.47
C GLU A 31 -13.41 -20.40 -11.32
N LEU A 32 -12.12 -20.12 -11.41
CA LEU A 32 -11.38 -19.39 -10.38
C LEU A 32 -11.44 -17.88 -10.63
N SER A 33 -11.54 -17.10 -9.55
CA SER A 33 -11.26 -15.67 -9.62
C SER A 33 -9.77 -15.42 -9.85
N ASP A 34 -9.40 -14.20 -10.30
CA ASP A 34 -8.00 -13.85 -10.55
C ASP A 34 -7.13 -14.07 -9.29
N GLY A 35 -7.60 -13.69 -8.11
CA GLY A 35 -6.90 -13.94 -6.85
C GLY A 35 -6.77 -15.43 -6.53
N GLN A 36 -7.80 -16.23 -6.76
CA GLN A 36 -7.74 -17.69 -6.58
C GLN A 36 -6.78 -18.34 -7.57
N MET A 37 -6.81 -17.89 -8.82
CA MET A 37 -5.85 -18.33 -9.84
C MET A 37 -4.41 -18.03 -9.41
N GLN A 38 -4.15 -16.82 -8.92
CA GLN A 38 -2.83 -16.43 -8.47
C GLN A 38 -2.33 -17.26 -7.28
N MET A 39 -3.23 -17.55 -6.31
CA MET A 39 -2.90 -18.45 -5.20
C MET A 39 -2.56 -19.89 -5.69
N VAL A 40 -3.27 -20.40 -6.69
CA VAL A 40 -2.95 -21.69 -7.31
C VAL A 40 -1.59 -21.67 -8.01
N MET A 41 -1.24 -20.57 -8.68
CA MET A 41 0.07 -20.42 -9.33
C MET A 41 1.21 -20.36 -8.29
N ILE A 42 0.97 -19.69 -7.16
CA ILE A 42 1.90 -19.68 -6.03
C ILE A 42 2.03 -21.10 -5.44
N ALA A 43 0.92 -21.81 -5.22
CA ALA A 43 0.95 -23.20 -4.76
C ALA A 43 1.78 -24.09 -5.69
N ARG A 44 1.64 -23.91 -7.00
CA ARG A 44 2.41 -24.62 -8.01
C ARG A 44 3.92 -24.35 -7.90
N ALA A 45 4.31 -23.12 -7.56
CA ALA A 45 5.71 -22.78 -7.35
C ALA A 45 6.25 -23.38 -6.04
N VAL A 46 5.46 -23.34 -4.97
CA VAL A 46 5.82 -23.86 -3.64
C VAL A 46 5.99 -25.37 -3.64
N VAL A 47 5.09 -26.10 -4.31
CA VAL A 47 5.14 -27.59 -4.36
C VAL A 47 6.39 -28.14 -5.05
N GLN A 48 7.11 -27.31 -5.83
CA GLN A 48 8.38 -27.70 -6.46
C GLN A 48 9.53 -27.81 -5.46
N ASP A 49 9.31 -27.35 -4.25
CA ASP A 49 10.25 -27.41 -3.12
C ASP A 49 11.66 -26.90 -3.43
N THR A 50 11.74 -25.83 -4.22
CA THR A 50 13.01 -25.17 -4.54
C THR A 50 13.43 -24.19 -3.44
N PRO A 51 14.74 -23.97 -3.19
CA PRO A 51 15.21 -22.99 -2.20
C PRO A 51 14.96 -21.54 -2.62
N LEU A 52 14.74 -21.28 -3.91
CA LEU A 52 14.45 -19.97 -4.48
C LEU A 52 13.17 -20.04 -5.31
N ILE A 53 12.24 -19.12 -5.05
CA ILE A 53 11.01 -18.91 -5.81
C ILE A 53 11.09 -17.55 -6.48
N LEU A 54 10.83 -17.50 -7.78
CA LEU A 54 10.77 -16.27 -8.57
C LEU A 54 9.34 -16.03 -9.01
N LEU A 55 8.80 -14.86 -8.70
CA LEU A 55 7.45 -14.46 -9.06
C LEU A 55 7.49 -13.11 -9.81
N ASP A 56 6.89 -13.09 -10.97
CA ASP A 56 6.77 -11.90 -11.79
C ASP A 56 5.37 -11.31 -11.64
N GLU A 57 5.29 -10.10 -11.07
CA GLU A 57 4.04 -9.35 -10.86
C GLU A 57 2.89 -10.18 -10.21
N PRO A 58 3.12 -10.89 -9.09
CA PRO A 58 2.14 -11.83 -8.53
C PRO A 58 0.86 -11.16 -8.01
N THR A 59 0.82 -9.86 -7.92
CA THR A 59 -0.33 -9.07 -7.45
C THR A 59 -1.03 -8.28 -8.55
N ALA A 60 -0.55 -8.36 -9.79
CA ALA A 60 -1.11 -7.62 -10.92
C ALA A 60 -2.60 -7.93 -11.13
N HIS A 61 -3.39 -6.89 -11.42
CA HIS A 61 -4.84 -6.96 -11.68
C HIS A 61 -5.72 -7.38 -10.50
N LEU A 62 -5.18 -7.50 -9.30
CA LEU A 62 -5.92 -7.84 -8.11
C LEU A 62 -6.41 -6.59 -7.36
N ASP A 63 -7.50 -6.71 -6.63
CA ASP A 63 -7.92 -5.70 -5.66
C ASP A 63 -6.96 -5.62 -4.46
N LEU A 64 -7.05 -4.55 -3.70
CA LEU A 64 -6.14 -4.27 -2.59
C LEU A 64 -6.10 -5.39 -1.54
N ASN A 65 -7.24 -6.01 -1.22
CA ASN A 65 -7.31 -7.06 -0.20
C ASN A 65 -6.56 -8.31 -0.66
N ASN A 66 -6.80 -8.74 -1.91
CA ASN A 66 -6.12 -9.88 -2.50
C ASN A 66 -4.61 -9.64 -2.64
N ARG A 67 -4.18 -8.42 -3.02
CA ARG A 67 -2.75 -8.05 -3.06
C ARG A 67 -2.09 -8.20 -1.70
N LEU A 68 -2.70 -7.62 -0.65
CA LEU A 68 -2.20 -7.71 0.71
C LEU A 68 -2.14 -9.16 1.21
N GLU A 69 -3.16 -9.97 0.90
CA GLU A 69 -3.19 -11.38 1.28
C GLU A 69 -2.04 -12.16 0.64
N ILE A 70 -1.79 -11.96 -0.65
CA ILE A 70 -0.69 -12.61 -1.38
C ILE A 70 0.66 -12.20 -0.82
N MET A 71 0.93 -10.89 -0.64
CA MET A 71 2.21 -10.43 -0.13
C MET A 71 2.49 -10.93 1.29
N ASN A 72 1.48 -10.92 2.15
CA ASN A 72 1.59 -11.47 3.52
C ASN A 72 1.83 -12.99 3.50
N LEU A 73 1.18 -13.71 2.59
CA LEU A 73 1.41 -15.15 2.40
C LEU A 73 2.85 -15.41 1.96
N LEU A 74 3.36 -14.69 0.97
CA LEU A 74 4.73 -14.85 0.45
C LEU A 74 5.75 -14.54 1.54
N ARG A 75 5.56 -13.47 2.32
CA ARG A 75 6.42 -13.15 3.45
C ARG A 75 6.43 -14.27 4.50
N LYS A 76 5.25 -14.76 4.87
CA LYS A 76 5.13 -15.88 5.79
C LYS A 76 5.82 -17.12 5.27
N LEU A 77 5.63 -17.46 4.00
CA LEU A 77 6.30 -18.58 3.34
C LEU A 77 7.82 -18.47 3.40
N ALA A 78 8.37 -17.28 3.13
CA ALA A 78 9.82 -17.04 3.19
C ALA A 78 10.37 -17.34 4.60
N HIS A 79 9.67 -16.83 5.65
CA HIS A 79 10.10 -17.01 7.04
C HIS A 79 9.91 -18.45 7.54
N ASP A 80 8.75 -19.07 7.26
CA ASP A 80 8.41 -20.39 7.83
C ASP A 80 9.14 -21.54 7.13
N SER A 81 9.49 -21.39 5.84
CA SER A 81 10.12 -22.45 5.05
C SER A 81 11.60 -22.20 4.71
N GLU A 82 12.21 -21.16 5.26
CA GLU A 82 13.62 -20.77 4.99
C GLU A 82 13.92 -20.64 3.49
N LYS A 83 12.93 -20.23 2.69
CA LYS A 83 13.05 -20.05 1.25
C LYS A 83 13.30 -18.58 0.90
N ALA A 84 14.12 -18.35 -0.10
CA ALA A 84 14.22 -17.03 -0.72
C ALA A 84 13.07 -16.85 -1.74
N ILE A 85 12.31 -15.77 -1.60
CA ILE A 85 11.24 -15.41 -2.54
C ILE A 85 11.60 -14.06 -3.16
N LEU A 86 11.83 -14.04 -4.47
CA LEU A 86 12.08 -12.82 -5.23
C LEU A 86 10.85 -12.47 -6.05
N VAL A 87 10.33 -11.29 -5.81
CA VAL A 87 9.13 -10.75 -6.47
C VAL A 87 9.52 -9.53 -7.31
N SER A 88 9.20 -9.54 -8.61
CA SER A 88 9.17 -8.30 -9.37
C SER A 88 7.81 -7.62 -9.19
N THR A 89 7.79 -6.32 -8.98
CA THR A 89 6.55 -5.55 -8.85
C THR A 89 6.77 -4.07 -9.18
N HIS A 90 5.72 -3.41 -9.64
CA HIS A 90 5.64 -1.96 -9.76
C HIS A 90 4.80 -1.31 -8.63
N GLU A 91 4.29 -2.12 -7.70
CA GLU A 91 3.48 -1.67 -6.56
C GLU A 91 4.39 -1.28 -5.39
N LEU A 92 4.89 -0.06 -5.46
CA LEU A 92 5.89 0.46 -4.54
C LEU A 92 5.42 0.47 -3.09
N ASP A 93 4.17 0.86 -2.85
CA ASP A 93 3.56 0.90 -1.51
C ASP A 93 3.53 -0.47 -0.83
N LEU A 94 3.20 -1.53 -1.56
CA LEU A 94 3.24 -2.89 -1.03
C LEU A 94 4.67 -3.37 -0.81
N ALA A 95 5.58 -3.12 -1.75
CA ALA A 95 6.97 -3.50 -1.62
C ALA A 95 7.61 -2.87 -0.38
N LEU A 96 7.37 -1.57 -0.14
CA LEU A 96 7.89 -0.84 1.02
C LEU A 96 7.38 -1.39 2.36
N GLN A 97 6.17 -1.95 2.40
CA GLN A 97 5.55 -2.43 3.64
C GLN A 97 5.78 -3.92 3.90
N THR A 98 6.16 -4.70 2.89
CA THR A 98 6.18 -6.17 3.02
C THR A 98 7.54 -6.80 2.72
N ALA A 99 8.41 -6.15 1.95
CA ALA A 99 9.71 -6.73 1.60
C ALA A 99 10.72 -6.59 2.75
N ASP A 100 11.51 -7.63 2.98
CA ASP A 100 12.65 -7.58 3.90
C ASP A 100 13.85 -6.89 3.24
N LEU A 101 13.97 -6.98 1.91
CA LEU A 101 15.02 -6.36 1.11
C LEU A 101 14.45 -5.94 -0.24
N ILE A 102 14.84 -4.76 -0.72
CA ILE A 102 14.45 -4.27 -2.05
C ILE A 102 15.68 -4.16 -2.95
N TRP A 103 15.49 -4.55 -4.21
CA TRP A 103 16.43 -4.37 -5.30
C TRP A 103 15.86 -3.34 -6.27
N LEU A 104 16.46 -2.15 -6.29
CA LEU A 104 16.09 -1.08 -7.22
C LEU A 104 16.93 -1.17 -8.48
N ALA A 105 16.31 -1.48 -9.60
CA ALA A 105 16.97 -1.49 -10.90
C ALA A 105 16.89 -0.11 -11.56
N SER A 106 18.04 0.49 -11.87
CA SER A 106 18.10 1.77 -12.57
C SER A 106 18.23 1.60 -14.09
N ASN A 107 17.89 2.64 -14.84
CA ASN A 107 18.10 2.69 -16.30
C ASN A 107 19.58 2.56 -16.70
N GLU A 108 20.51 2.84 -15.80
CA GLU A 108 21.96 2.68 -16.00
C GLU A 108 22.44 1.23 -15.80
N LYS A 109 21.54 0.25 -15.70
CA LYS A 109 21.83 -1.16 -15.42
C LYS A 109 22.56 -1.39 -14.09
N LYS A 110 22.35 -0.50 -13.12
CA LYS A 110 22.81 -0.65 -11.73
C LYS A 110 21.69 -1.15 -10.87
N ILE A 111 22.02 -2.00 -9.90
CA ILE A 111 21.07 -2.45 -8.88
C ILE A 111 21.55 -1.85 -7.55
N ILE A 112 20.64 -1.15 -6.88
CA ILE A 112 20.82 -0.64 -5.52
C ILE A 112 19.99 -1.54 -4.61
N THR A 113 20.60 -2.03 -3.53
CA THR A 113 19.92 -2.93 -2.60
C THR A 113 19.90 -2.35 -1.19
N GLY A 114 18.85 -2.60 -0.46
CA GLY A 114 18.73 -2.18 0.93
C GLY A 114 17.37 -2.55 1.53
N ILE A 115 17.23 -2.37 2.83
CA ILE A 115 15.93 -2.42 3.46
C ILE A 115 15.08 -1.22 2.98
N PRO A 116 13.76 -1.36 2.95
CA PRO A 116 12.86 -0.30 2.46
C PRO A 116 13.14 1.07 3.08
N GLU A 117 13.29 1.12 4.39
CA GLU A 117 13.47 2.35 5.16
C GLU A 117 14.76 3.08 4.78
N ASP A 118 15.89 2.38 4.65
CA ASP A 118 17.16 2.98 4.25
C ASP A 118 17.08 3.57 2.85
N LEU A 119 16.45 2.85 1.91
CA LEU A 119 16.31 3.29 0.52
C LEU A 119 15.41 4.53 0.38
N VAL A 120 14.39 4.66 1.23
CA VAL A 120 13.54 5.85 1.30
C VAL A 120 14.32 7.01 1.92
N LEU A 121 15.00 6.80 3.06
CA LEU A 121 15.67 7.87 3.80
C LEU A 121 16.88 8.43 3.07
N ASN A 122 17.63 7.60 2.33
CA ASN A 122 18.77 8.03 1.55
C ASN A 122 18.42 8.62 0.17
N GLY A 123 17.13 8.62 -0.21
CA GLY A 123 16.65 9.17 -1.48
C GLY A 123 16.93 8.29 -2.71
N ALA A 124 17.23 6.99 -2.54
CA ALA A 124 17.50 6.08 -3.66
C ALA A 124 16.32 5.98 -4.63
N PHE A 125 15.09 5.98 -4.10
CA PHE A 125 13.88 5.96 -4.91
C PHE A 125 13.70 7.23 -5.74
N ASP A 126 13.92 8.41 -5.15
CA ASP A 126 13.77 9.70 -5.83
C ASP A 126 14.74 9.81 -7.01
N ASN A 127 15.97 9.29 -6.83
CA ASN A 127 17.00 9.28 -7.87
C ASN A 127 16.63 8.37 -9.06
N ILE A 128 15.90 7.29 -8.84
CA ILE A 128 15.53 6.33 -9.87
C ILE A 128 14.20 6.68 -10.53
N PHE A 129 13.17 6.98 -9.75
CA PHE A 129 11.80 7.18 -10.25
C PHE A 129 11.47 8.63 -10.57
N GLN A 130 12.25 9.61 -10.05
CA GLN A 130 12.06 11.04 -10.28
C GLN A 130 10.58 11.45 -10.11
N PHE A 131 10.01 11.13 -8.95
CA PHE A 131 8.61 11.40 -8.66
C PHE A 131 8.28 12.89 -8.83
N LYS A 132 7.31 13.19 -9.70
CA LYS A 132 6.83 14.56 -9.88
C LYS A 132 5.60 14.77 -9.01
N GLY A 133 5.74 15.62 -7.97
CA GLY A 133 4.63 15.96 -7.10
C GLY A 133 4.18 14.84 -6.15
N PHE A 134 5.01 13.82 -5.93
CA PHE A 134 4.79 12.79 -4.91
C PHE A 134 5.99 12.73 -3.98
N ASP A 135 5.75 12.87 -2.69
CA ASP A 135 6.77 12.74 -1.65
C ASP A 135 6.67 11.34 -1.03
N LEU A 136 7.61 10.48 -1.36
CA LEU A 136 7.64 9.11 -0.87
C LEU A 136 7.82 9.02 0.65
N LYS A 137 8.54 9.97 1.27
CA LYS A 137 8.80 9.98 2.72
C LYS A 137 7.54 10.21 3.52
N THR A 138 6.63 11.02 2.99
CA THR A 138 5.35 11.32 3.63
C THR A 138 4.18 10.55 3.03
N GLY A 139 4.38 9.87 1.88
CA GLY A 139 3.34 9.18 1.14
C GLY A 139 2.29 10.11 0.54
N LYS A 140 2.62 11.40 0.35
CA LYS A 140 1.65 12.42 -0.07
C LYS A 140 1.92 12.94 -1.47
N ILE A 141 0.81 13.24 -2.16
CA ILE A 141 0.84 14.05 -3.37
C ILE A 141 0.98 15.52 -2.95
N GLN A 142 1.96 16.21 -3.50
CA GLN A 142 2.14 17.63 -3.30
C GLN A 142 1.17 18.39 -4.22
N HIS A 143 0.33 19.22 -3.62
CA HIS A 143 -0.58 20.11 -4.35
C HIS A 143 0.00 21.51 -4.38
N GLU A 144 0.10 22.12 -5.56
CA GLU A 144 0.50 23.52 -5.67
C GLU A 144 -0.67 24.42 -5.24
N PRO A 145 -0.45 25.31 -4.25
CA PRO A 145 -1.47 26.25 -3.85
C PRO A 145 -1.78 27.23 -5.00
N HIS A 146 -3.05 27.42 -5.28
CA HIS A 146 -3.53 28.37 -6.30
C HIS A 146 -4.56 29.37 -5.77
N ARG A 147 -4.91 29.25 -4.49
CA ARG A 147 -5.76 30.21 -3.77
C ARG A 147 -4.92 31.16 -2.94
N LYS A 148 -5.40 32.40 -2.80
CA LYS A 148 -4.71 33.44 -2.02
C LYS A 148 -4.94 33.31 -0.51
N LEU A 149 -5.85 32.43 -0.09
CA LEU A 149 -6.21 32.21 1.31
C LEU A 149 -5.26 31.21 1.96
N ASN A 150 -4.66 31.61 3.07
CA ASN A 150 -3.88 30.74 3.92
C ASN A 150 -4.72 30.27 5.09
N ILE A 151 -4.68 28.99 5.39
CA ILE A 151 -5.47 28.37 6.45
C ILE A 151 -4.54 27.95 7.58
N LYS A 152 -4.80 28.45 8.78
CA LYS A 152 -4.22 27.93 10.01
C LYS A 152 -5.05 26.74 10.46
N LEU A 153 -4.49 25.54 10.39
CA LEU A 153 -5.19 24.33 10.76
C LEU A 153 -4.69 23.83 12.12
N ILE A 154 -5.61 23.65 13.07
CA ILE A 154 -5.32 23.20 14.43
C ILE A 154 -6.01 21.84 14.66
N GLY A 155 -5.25 20.85 15.12
CA GLY A 155 -5.74 19.51 15.40
C GLY A 155 -4.61 18.49 15.41
N SER A 156 -4.94 17.22 15.49
CA SER A 156 -3.95 16.13 15.48
C SER A 156 -4.58 14.84 14.95
N GLY A 157 -3.72 13.83 14.70
CA GLY A 157 -4.15 12.50 14.27
C GLY A 157 -4.70 12.45 12.84
N HIS A 158 -5.48 11.43 12.55
CA HIS A 158 -6.00 11.16 11.20
C HIS A 158 -6.97 12.24 10.72
N ASP A 159 -7.79 12.78 11.62
CA ASP A 159 -8.79 13.81 11.27
C ASP A 159 -8.11 15.10 10.79
N TYR A 160 -7.05 15.50 11.46
CA TYR A 160 -6.19 16.61 11.02
C TYR A 160 -5.55 16.33 9.66
N LEU A 161 -4.96 15.13 9.48
CA LEU A 161 -4.26 14.77 8.24
C LEU A 161 -5.21 14.76 7.04
N TRP A 162 -6.40 14.19 7.18
CA TRP A 162 -7.40 14.19 6.12
C TRP A 162 -7.98 15.58 5.84
N THR A 163 -8.15 16.42 6.88
CA THR A 163 -8.55 17.80 6.72
C THR A 163 -7.49 18.58 5.95
N LYS A 164 -6.21 18.50 6.37
CA LYS A 164 -5.10 19.13 5.67
C LYS A 164 -5.05 18.72 4.19
N ASN A 165 -5.16 17.44 3.91
CA ASN A 165 -5.16 16.91 2.55
C ASN A 165 -6.31 17.50 1.70
N ALA A 166 -7.50 17.65 2.28
CA ALA A 166 -8.64 18.23 1.60
C ALA A 166 -8.41 19.71 1.24
N PHE A 167 -7.83 20.49 2.15
CA PHE A 167 -7.53 21.90 1.89
C PHE A 167 -6.42 22.06 0.84
N GLU A 168 -5.30 21.33 0.97
CA GLU A 168 -4.21 21.35 0.01
C GLU A 168 -4.69 20.96 -1.40
N ARG A 169 -5.49 19.91 -1.51
CA ARG A 169 -6.10 19.45 -2.78
C ARG A 169 -7.03 20.51 -3.40
N ASN A 170 -7.67 21.33 -2.59
CA ASN A 170 -8.49 22.44 -3.05
C ASN A 170 -7.71 23.76 -3.25
N GLY A 171 -6.38 23.70 -3.20
CA GLY A 171 -5.48 24.80 -3.55
C GLY A 171 -5.27 25.83 -2.44
N PHE A 172 -5.60 25.52 -1.20
CA PHE A 172 -5.27 26.36 -0.06
C PHE A 172 -3.84 26.09 0.44
N SER A 173 -3.18 27.11 0.94
CA SER A 173 -1.92 26.95 1.69
C SER A 173 -2.24 26.69 3.15
N ILE A 174 -1.61 25.69 3.75
CA ILE A 174 -1.68 25.46 5.20
C ILE A 174 -0.45 26.08 5.85
N THR A 175 -0.68 26.85 6.92
CA THR A 175 0.36 27.53 7.67
C THR A 175 0.23 27.26 9.17
N ASP A 176 1.36 27.28 9.87
CA ASP A 176 1.42 27.24 11.34
C ASP A 176 1.34 28.62 11.95
N GLU A 177 1.57 29.67 11.14
CA GLU A 177 1.44 31.08 11.52
C GLU A 177 -0.03 31.55 11.38
N ASP A 178 -0.27 32.84 11.63
CA ASP A 178 -1.59 33.41 11.45
C ASP A 178 -1.98 33.39 9.98
N GLY A 179 -3.10 32.72 9.68
CA GLY A 179 -3.70 32.60 8.37
C GLY A 179 -4.89 33.53 8.16
N SER A 180 -5.43 33.53 6.95
CA SER A 180 -6.66 34.27 6.63
C SER A 180 -7.85 33.75 7.45
N HIS A 181 -7.83 32.45 7.72
CA HIS A 181 -8.80 31.75 8.56
C HIS A 181 -8.11 30.72 9.45
N THR A 182 -8.70 30.51 10.63
CA THR A 182 -8.28 29.45 11.55
C THR A 182 -9.35 28.37 11.61
N ILE A 183 -8.94 27.13 11.35
CA ILE A 183 -9.84 25.98 11.41
C ILE A 183 -9.32 25.02 12.48
N ARG A 184 -10.20 24.71 13.43
CA ARG A 184 -9.94 23.75 14.47
C ARG A 184 -10.69 22.45 14.20
N VAL A 185 -10.00 21.33 14.27
CA VAL A 185 -10.55 19.97 14.07
C VAL A 185 -10.68 19.32 15.43
N GLU A 186 -11.91 19.12 15.88
CA GLU A 186 -12.19 18.61 17.22
C GLU A 186 -13.34 17.59 17.23
N ILE A 187 -13.33 16.72 18.22
CA ILE A 187 -14.46 15.80 18.49
C ILE A 187 -15.32 16.43 19.60
N ILE A 188 -16.53 16.84 19.24
CA ILE A 188 -17.51 17.42 20.18
C ILE A 188 -18.68 16.44 20.28
N GLU A 189 -19.00 16.03 21.50
CA GLU A 189 -20.08 15.05 21.78
C GLU A 189 -19.96 13.76 20.96
N GLY A 190 -18.71 13.27 20.76
CA GLY A 190 -18.43 12.05 19.98
C GLY A 190 -18.55 12.20 18.47
N LYS A 191 -18.70 13.42 17.94
CA LYS A 191 -18.77 13.72 16.51
C LYS A 191 -17.64 14.63 16.08
N LEU A 192 -17.02 14.33 14.96
CA LEU A 192 -16.01 15.17 14.35
C LEU A 192 -16.63 16.47 13.85
N GLN A 193 -16.04 17.60 14.22
CA GLN A 193 -16.47 18.94 13.82
C GLN A 193 -15.27 19.81 13.42
N TRP A 194 -15.53 20.76 12.54
CA TRP A 194 -14.59 21.78 12.09
C TRP A 194 -15.12 23.14 12.54
N ILE A 195 -14.32 23.86 13.31
CA ILE A 195 -14.68 25.17 13.85
C ILE A 195 -13.89 26.22 13.08
N LEU A 196 -14.59 27.06 12.33
CA LEU A 196 -14.03 28.18 11.58
C LEU A 196 -14.02 29.43 12.44
N ASP A 197 -12.84 30.03 12.62
CA ASP A 197 -12.61 31.31 13.31
C ASP A 197 -13.21 31.41 14.73
N ASN A 198 -13.40 30.28 15.41
CA ASN A 198 -14.09 30.10 16.69
C ASN A 198 -15.58 30.53 16.69
N GLU A 199 -16.18 30.71 15.54
CA GLU A 199 -17.55 31.23 15.44
C GLU A 199 -18.52 30.23 14.79
N MET A 200 -18.09 29.53 13.76
CA MET A 200 -18.96 28.65 12.99
C MET A 200 -18.51 27.18 13.07
N ASN A 201 -19.47 26.29 13.36
CA ASN A 201 -19.28 24.87 13.44
C ASN A 201 -19.80 24.15 12.22
N PHE A 202 -19.01 23.26 11.66
CA PHE A 202 -19.35 22.42 10.51
C PHE A 202 -19.26 20.95 10.88
N SER A 203 -20.28 20.17 10.54
CA SER A 203 -20.30 18.71 10.69
C SER A 203 -19.80 17.96 9.44
N SER A 204 -19.47 18.69 8.38
CA SER A 204 -18.98 18.15 7.11
C SER A 204 -17.90 19.05 6.54
N LEU A 205 -16.78 18.43 6.19
CA LEU A 205 -15.66 19.12 5.52
C LEU A 205 -16.06 19.66 4.14
N GLN A 206 -16.95 18.98 3.44
CA GLN A 206 -17.48 19.46 2.17
C GLN A 206 -18.23 20.79 2.33
N VAL A 207 -19.06 20.91 3.37
CA VAL A 207 -19.83 22.13 3.63
C VAL A 207 -18.90 23.28 4.01
N LEU A 208 -17.90 23.02 4.86
CA LEU A 208 -16.86 24.00 5.20
C LEU A 208 -16.10 24.48 3.97
N LEU A 209 -15.62 23.55 3.12
CA LEU A 209 -14.92 23.91 1.88
C LEU A 209 -15.80 24.75 0.95
N SER A 210 -17.08 24.37 0.80
CA SER A 210 -18.04 25.16 -0.03
C SER A 210 -18.31 26.55 0.53
N HIS A 211 -18.15 26.75 1.84
CA HIS A 211 -18.31 28.08 2.48
C HIS A 211 -17.10 28.99 2.19
N LEU A 212 -15.90 28.40 2.01
CA LEU A 212 -14.65 29.13 1.79
C LEU A 212 -14.31 29.35 0.31
N ILE A 213 -14.98 28.65 -0.59
CA ILE A 213 -14.78 28.70 -2.05
C ILE A 213 -15.76 29.70 -2.69
#